data_bdad72e2a870186c52f7fc3a13237243
#
_entry.id   bdad72e2a870186c52f7fc3a13237243
#
_cell.length_a   1.000
_cell.length_b   1.000
_cell.length_c   1.000
_cell.angle_alpha   90.00
_cell.angle_beta   90.00
_cell.angle_gamma   90.00
#
_symmetry.space_group_name_H-M   'P 1'
#
loop_
_entity.id
_entity.type
_entity.pdbx_description
1 polymer ?
#
loop_
_entity_poly.entity_id
_entity_poly.type
_entity_poly.pdbx_seq_one_letter_code
_entity_poly.pdbx_strand_id
1 'polypeptide(L)'
;MQKEEWDAEAKKQVTRDEWAPVNKAAALWARPKSEITPEQYAEFYKQISYDTEAPLAYTHNRVEGRSEYTQLLYIPAKAPFDLWNRDKRGGVKLYVKRVFIMDDAEALMPVYLRFVKGVIDSNDLPLNVSRELLQESRDVKAIREGSTRRVLSMLEGLAENEDAAERDKYAKFWHDFGNVLKEGVGEDFTNRDRLTKLYRFASTGVDDGGSQSVSLPDYVKRMKEGQDAIYYVTAETPATARNSPQLEIFKKKGIEVLLLTDRVDEYLLAHLYEYDGHPLQSVAKGAVDLGKLADEDEKKHAEEAAAAFKPTLERLKVSLKDRAKDVRVTTRLVDSPACLVVEEGDMSGHLARMLKQAGQGAPAVQPILEVNAEHPLVKRLETSERFDDLAAILFEQAMLAEGGQLEDPAAYVRRVNALLLA
;
A
#
# COMPACT_ATOMS: atom_id res chain seq x y z
N MET A 1 -35.21 17.39 36.80
CA MET A 1 -34.03 17.78 37.58
C MET A 1 -34.40 18.93 38.47
N GLN A 2 -33.95 18.91 39.71
CA GLN A 2 -34.06 20.04 40.61
C GLN A 2 -32.87 20.97 40.35
N LYS A 3 -33.14 22.22 40.02
CA LYS A 3 -32.11 23.25 39.79
C LYS A 3 -32.22 24.26 40.92
N GLU A 4 -31.13 24.46 41.61
CA GLU A 4 -31.04 25.53 42.62
C GLU A 4 -30.64 26.81 41.90
N GLU A 5 -31.50 27.81 42.01
CA GLU A 5 -31.29 29.13 41.44
C GLU A 5 -31.44 30.21 42.52
N TRP A 6 -30.56 31.20 42.51
CA TRP A 6 -30.62 32.30 43.45
C TRP A 6 -31.73 33.28 43.02
N ASP A 7 -32.79 33.37 43.82
CA ASP A 7 -33.85 34.33 43.61
C ASP A 7 -33.43 35.68 44.22
N ALA A 8 -33.16 36.63 43.33
CA ALA A 8 -32.69 37.97 43.72
C ALA A 8 -33.75 38.83 44.48
N GLU A 9 -35.05 38.59 44.27
CA GLU A 9 -36.13 39.27 44.98
C GLU A 9 -36.36 38.65 46.35
N ALA A 10 -36.36 37.34 46.46
CA ALA A 10 -36.54 36.61 47.71
C ALA A 10 -35.25 36.48 48.55
N LYS A 11 -34.08 36.88 48.00
CA LYS A 11 -32.75 36.77 48.62
C LYS A 11 -32.47 35.39 49.22
N LYS A 12 -32.91 34.30 48.56
CA LYS A 12 -32.70 32.92 48.99
C LYS A 12 -32.54 31.98 47.79
N GLN A 13 -31.91 30.86 48.03
CA GLN A 13 -31.88 29.76 47.04
C GLN A 13 -33.28 29.15 46.96
N VAL A 14 -33.82 29.07 45.75
CA VAL A 14 -35.11 28.46 45.44
C VAL A 14 -34.85 27.27 44.53
N THR A 15 -35.33 26.12 44.95
CA THR A 15 -35.28 24.90 44.13
C THR A 15 -36.46 24.90 43.18
N ARG A 16 -36.21 24.96 41.88
CA ARG A 16 -37.25 24.80 40.86
C ARG A 16 -37.14 23.43 40.21
N ASP A 17 -38.28 22.79 40.04
CA ASP A 17 -38.38 21.60 39.23
C ASP A 17 -38.40 22.02 37.75
N GLU A 18 -37.27 21.86 37.10
CA GLU A 18 -37.14 22.12 35.66
C GLU A 18 -37.17 20.80 34.87
N TRP A 19 -38.18 20.69 34.00
CA TRP A 19 -38.25 19.53 33.12
C TRP A 19 -37.20 19.70 32.00
N ALA A 20 -36.07 19.04 32.14
CA ALA A 20 -35.12 18.96 31.09
C ALA A 20 -35.30 17.64 30.33
N PRO A 21 -35.30 17.61 29.01
CA PRO A 21 -35.31 16.37 28.26
C PRO A 21 -34.04 15.58 28.58
N VAL A 22 -34.21 14.38 29.17
CA VAL A 22 -33.09 13.51 29.59
C VAL A 22 -32.39 12.88 28.37
N ASN A 23 -33.13 12.70 27.26
CA ASN A 23 -32.60 12.26 25.99
C ASN A 23 -33.31 12.99 24.84
N LYS A 24 -32.61 13.12 23.71
CA LYS A 24 -33.23 13.54 22.48
C LYS A 24 -34.00 12.34 21.94
N ALA A 25 -35.33 12.38 21.93
CA ALA A 25 -36.23 11.28 21.55
C ALA A 25 -36.06 10.76 20.11
N ALA A 26 -35.11 11.30 19.34
CA ALA A 26 -34.81 10.89 17.95
C ALA A 26 -33.36 10.44 17.81
N ALA A 27 -33.17 9.33 17.11
CA ALA A 27 -31.85 8.86 16.71
C ALA A 27 -31.09 9.94 15.92
N LEU A 28 -29.80 10.13 16.21
CA LEU A 28 -28.99 11.19 15.59
C LEU A 28 -29.05 11.13 14.07
N TRP A 29 -28.90 9.95 13.49
CA TRP A 29 -28.89 9.76 12.03
C TRP A 29 -30.24 9.99 11.36
N ALA A 30 -31.32 10.06 12.12
CA ALA A 30 -32.66 10.34 11.59
C ALA A 30 -33.00 11.84 11.58
N ARG A 31 -32.14 12.68 12.17
CA ARG A 31 -32.32 14.13 12.23
C ARG A 31 -31.81 14.81 10.96
N PRO A 32 -32.36 15.99 10.59
CA PRO A 32 -31.79 16.81 9.52
C PRO A 32 -30.33 17.18 9.85
N LYS A 33 -29.46 17.11 8.84
CA LYS A 33 -28.03 17.46 9.02
C LYS A 33 -27.80 18.88 9.56
N SER A 34 -28.64 19.81 9.14
CA SER A 34 -28.60 21.21 9.59
C SER A 34 -28.84 21.42 11.08
N GLU A 35 -29.40 20.41 11.76
CA GLU A 35 -29.69 20.43 13.19
C GLU A 35 -28.65 19.70 14.04
N ILE A 36 -27.60 19.15 13.42
CA ILE A 36 -26.60 18.34 14.09
C ILE A 36 -25.25 19.06 14.00
N THR A 37 -24.66 19.34 15.18
CA THR A 37 -23.34 19.99 15.23
C THR A 37 -22.20 18.97 15.04
N PRO A 38 -21.00 19.41 14.62
CA PRO A 38 -19.83 18.53 14.51
C PRO A 38 -19.51 17.80 15.82
N GLU A 39 -19.69 18.45 16.96
CA GLU A 39 -19.47 17.87 18.29
C GLU A 39 -20.43 16.70 18.54
N GLN A 40 -21.70 16.84 18.14
CA GLN A 40 -22.71 15.80 18.27
C GLN A 40 -22.37 14.59 17.40
N TYR A 41 -21.83 14.81 16.19
CA TYR A 41 -21.31 13.71 15.35
C TYR A 41 -20.13 13.01 16.02
N ALA A 42 -19.21 13.75 16.61
CA ALA A 42 -18.04 13.18 17.29
C ALA A 42 -18.42 12.40 18.57
N GLU A 43 -19.36 12.95 19.38
CA GLU A 43 -19.87 12.25 20.56
C GLU A 43 -20.59 10.94 20.19
N PHE A 44 -21.41 10.97 19.16
CA PHE A 44 -22.11 9.79 18.69
C PHE A 44 -21.12 8.72 18.19
N TYR A 45 -20.09 9.13 17.43
CA TYR A 45 -19.02 8.24 17.01
C TYR A 45 -18.37 7.53 18.22
N LYS A 46 -17.97 8.28 19.24
CA LYS A 46 -17.36 7.71 20.46
C LYS A 46 -18.28 6.69 21.16
N GLN A 47 -19.57 6.96 21.19
CA GLN A 47 -20.56 6.05 21.79
C GLN A 47 -20.69 4.72 21.03
N ILE A 48 -20.65 4.74 19.68
CA ILE A 48 -20.87 3.53 18.88
C ILE A 48 -19.59 2.73 18.61
N SER A 49 -18.42 3.41 18.58
CA SER A 49 -17.13 2.80 18.29
C SER A 49 -16.33 2.43 19.53
N TYR A 50 -16.70 2.98 20.70
CA TYR A 50 -15.94 2.92 21.95
C TYR A 50 -14.55 3.56 21.84
N ASP A 51 -14.36 4.44 20.87
CA ASP A 51 -13.13 5.20 20.68
C ASP A 51 -13.11 6.43 21.60
N THR A 52 -11.92 6.85 22.01
CA THR A 52 -11.72 8.05 22.85
C THR A 52 -11.49 9.30 22.03
N GLU A 53 -11.02 9.18 20.81
CA GLU A 53 -10.72 10.28 19.90
C GLU A 53 -11.93 10.61 19.00
N ALA A 54 -11.94 11.80 18.45
CA ALA A 54 -12.90 12.17 17.42
C ALA A 54 -12.59 11.44 16.10
N PRO A 55 -13.58 11.17 15.23
CA PRO A 55 -13.33 10.53 13.95
C PRO A 55 -12.50 11.46 13.05
N LEU A 56 -11.70 10.87 12.15
CA LEU A 56 -10.94 11.61 11.16
C LEU A 56 -11.86 12.29 10.14
N ALA A 57 -12.88 11.58 9.71
CA ALA A 57 -13.91 12.07 8.78
C ALA A 57 -15.22 11.32 8.99
N TYR A 58 -16.31 11.92 8.52
CA TYR A 58 -17.62 11.28 8.51
C TYR A 58 -18.47 11.71 7.33
N THR A 59 -19.45 10.90 7.03
CA THR A 59 -20.47 11.22 6.02
C THR A 59 -21.84 10.79 6.54
N HIS A 60 -22.81 11.69 6.40
CA HIS A 60 -24.21 11.44 6.76
C HIS A 60 -25.07 11.70 5.53
N ASN A 61 -25.86 10.74 5.09
CA ASN A 61 -26.78 10.92 3.97
C ASN A 61 -27.99 9.99 4.05
N ARG A 62 -29.08 10.48 3.51
CA ARG A 62 -30.29 9.72 3.27
C ARG A 62 -30.38 9.41 1.78
N VAL A 63 -30.61 8.17 1.47
CA VAL A 63 -30.83 7.67 0.12
C VAL A 63 -32.32 7.38 -0.02
N GLU A 64 -32.91 7.97 -1.05
CA GLU A 64 -34.32 7.81 -1.41
C GLU A 64 -34.36 7.26 -2.84
N GLY A 65 -35.23 6.30 -3.10
CA GLY A 65 -35.38 5.69 -4.40
C GLY A 65 -35.90 4.25 -4.30
N ARG A 66 -35.27 3.33 -5.05
CA ARG A 66 -35.66 1.92 -5.04
C ARG A 66 -35.41 1.24 -3.68
N SER A 67 -34.39 1.67 -2.97
CA SER A 67 -34.10 1.26 -1.60
C SER A 67 -33.91 2.52 -0.78
N GLU A 68 -34.69 2.65 0.31
CA GLU A 68 -34.63 3.79 1.23
C GLU A 68 -33.82 3.43 2.47
N TYR A 69 -32.74 4.18 2.70
CA TYR A 69 -31.93 4.03 3.90
C TYR A 69 -31.20 5.34 4.27
N THR A 70 -30.89 5.46 5.53
CA THR A 70 -30.02 6.50 6.05
C THR A 70 -28.71 5.87 6.48
N GLN A 71 -27.59 6.51 6.17
CA GLN A 71 -26.28 6.09 6.63
C GLN A 71 -25.51 7.23 7.25
N LEU A 72 -24.87 6.93 8.37
CA LEU A 72 -23.92 7.78 9.05
C LEU A 72 -22.65 6.97 9.26
N LEU A 73 -21.63 7.21 8.42
CA LEU A 73 -20.39 6.44 8.35
C LEU A 73 -19.21 7.31 8.75
N TYR A 74 -18.26 6.71 9.47
CA TYR A 74 -17.10 7.36 10.02
C TYR A 74 -15.81 6.64 9.64
N ILE A 75 -14.74 7.40 9.50
CA ILE A 75 -13.37 6.91 9.44
C ILE A 75 -12.73 7.21 10.80
N PRO A 76 -12.20 6.22 11.51
CA PRO A 76 -11.47 6.43 12.77
C PRO A 76 -10.24 7.32 12.57
N ALA A 77 -9.80 7.99 13.64
CA ALA A 77 -8.58 8.80 13.61
C ALA A 77 -7.31 7.94 13.62
N LYS A 78 -7.40 6.71 14.12
CA LYS A 78 -6.30 5.74 14.22
C LYS A 78 -6.77 4.34 13.89
N ALA A 79 -5.86 3.54 13.37
CA ALA A 79 -6.10 2.12 13.12
C ALA A 79 -6.25 1.37 14.46
N PRO A 80 -7.32 0.56 14.64
CA PRO A 80 -7.40 -0.36 15.77
C PRO A 80 -6.32 -1.44 15.63
N PHE A 81 -5.84 -1.96 16.78
CA PHE A 81 -4.76 -2.96 16.80
C PHE A 81 -5.10 -4.27 16.06
N ASP A 82 -6.37 -4.58 15.94
CA ASP A 82 -6.91 -5.78 15.31
C ASP A 82 -7.37 -5.57 13.85
N LEU A 83 -7.06 -4.41 13.25
CA LEU A 83 -7.40 -4.08 11.86
C LEU A 83 -6.94 -5.14 10.84
N TRP A 84 -5.81 -5.79 11.13
CA TRP A 84 -5.20 -6.79 10.25
C TRP A 84 -5.91 -8.16 10.27
N ASN A 85 -6.75 -8.40 11.27
CA ASN A 85 -7.53 -9.62 11.34
C ASN A 85 -8.74 -9.52 10.42
N ARG A 86 -8.67 -10.20 9.27
CA ARG A 86 -9.75 -10.20 8.26
C ARG A 86 -11.03 -10.87 8.74
N ASP A 87 -10.96 -11.75 9.72
CA ASP A 87 -12.12 -12.44 10.28
C ASP A 87 -12.87 -11.57 11.28
N LYS A 88 -12.20 -10.59 11.88
CA LYS A 88 -12.80 -9.62 12.77
C LYS A 88 -13.35 -8.44 11.99
N ARG A 89 -14.57 -8.59 11.55
CA ARG A 89 -15.31 -7.58 10.79
C ARG A 89 -16.20 -6.85 11.77
N GLY A 90 -15.91 -5.64 12.03
CA GLY A 90 -16.73 -4.89 12.93
C GLY A 90 -16.80 -3.42 12.57
N GLY A 91 -17.96 -2.84 12.76
CA GLY A 91 -18.03 -1.40 12.75
C GLY A 91 -19.28 -0.76 12.20
N VAL A 92 -20.04 -1.42 11.35
CA VAL A 92 -21.30 -0.87 10.85
C VAL A 92 -22.46 -1.60 11.50
N LYS A 93 -23.26 -0.84 12.26
CA LYS A 93 -24.47 -1.32 12.93
C LYS A 93 -25.65 -1.22 12.00
N LEU A 94 -26.41 -2.29 11.87
CA LEU A 94 -27.65 -2.32 11.10
C LEU A 94 -28.86 -2.02 11.98
N TYR A 95 -29.63 -1.06 11.53
CA TYR A 95 -30.97 -0.76 12.02
C TYR A 95 -31.99 -0.97 10.89
N VAL A 96 -33.20 -1.37 11.26
CA VAL A 96 -34.35 -1.42 10.36
C VAL A 96 -35.49 -0.64 11.02
N LYS A 97 -35.94 0.41 10.36
CA LYS A 97 -36.99 1.32 10.91
C LYS A 97 -36.66 1.77 12.34
N ARG A 98 -35.38 2.11 12.60
CA ARG A 98 -34.82 2.54 13.89
C ARG A 98 -34.76 1.47 14.99
N VAL A 99 -35.06 0.21 14.63
CA VAL A 99 -34.87 -0.91 15.54
C VAL A 99 -33.48 -1.50 15.28
N PHE A 100 -32.70 -1.65 16.35
CA PHE A 100 -31.38 -2.29 16.28
C PHE A 100 -31.55 -3.77 15.88
N ILE A 101 -30.82 -4.19 14.84
CA ILE A 101 -30.86 -5.57 14.33
C ILE A 101 -29.58 -6.30 14.72
N MET A 102 -28.42 -5.73 14.39
CA MET A 102 -27.14 -6.36 14.69
C MET A 102 -25.97 -5.37 14.67
N ASP A 103 -24.95 -5.71 15.43
CA ASP A 103 -23.60 -5.18 15.24
C ASP A 103 -22.91 -5.92 14.09
N ASP A 104 -21.93 -5.26 13.49
CA ASP A 104 -21.02 -5.89 12.53
C ASP A 104 -21.73 -6.51 11.33
N ALA A 105 -22.55 -5.71 10.65
CA ALA A 105 -23.26 -6.14 9.47
C ALA A 105 -22.28 -6.31 8.26
N GLU A 106 -21.57 -7.43 8.26
CA GLU A 106 -20.54 -7.81 7.27
C GLU A 106 -21.02 -7.68 5.81
N ALA A 107 -22.30 -7.95 5.58
CA ALA A 107 -22.89 -7.85 4.25
C ALA A 107 -22.96 -6.41 3.72
N LEU A 108 -22.88 -5.39 4.58
CA LEU A 108 -23.10 -3.98 4.23
C LEU A 108 -21.83 -3.22 3.81
N MET A 109 -20.64 -3.80 4.02
CA MET A 109 -19.37 -3.16 3.69
C MET A 109 -18.36 -4.19 3.16
N PRO A 110 -17.57 -3.90 2.11
CA PRO A 110 -16.52 -4.80 1.66
C PRO A 110 -15.38 -4.89 2.68
N VAL A 111 -14.63 -6.00 2.64
CA VAL A 111 -13.59 -6.30 3.64
C VAL A 111 -12.47 -5.26 3.64
N TYR A 112 -12.11 -4.73 2.48
CA TYR A 112 -11.08 -3.69 2.36
C TYR A 112 -11.51 -2.32 2.94
N LEU A 113 -12.78 -2.16 3.35
CA LEU A 113 -13.31 -1.01 4.08
C LEU A 113 -13.68 -1.35 5.54
N ARG A 114 -13.14 -2.44 6.11
CA ARG A 114 -13.44 -2.90 7.48
C ARG A 114 -13.11 -1.92 8.59
N PHE A 115 -12.34 -0.88 8.29
CA PHE A 115 -12.07 0.23 9.20
C PHE A 115 -13.27 1.18 9.39
N VAL A 116 -14.25 1.16 8.48
CA VAL A 116 -15.41 2.05 8.54
C VAL A 116 -16.30 1.66 9.72
N LYS A 117 -16.66 2.66 10.52
CA LYS A 117 -17.60 2.56 11.64
C LYS A 117 -18.87 3.32 11.31
N GLY A 118 -19.96 2.98 11.97
CA GLY A 118 -21.18 3.78 11.78
C GLY A 118 -22.47 3.00 11.88
N VAL A 119 -23.51 3.61 11.31
CA VAL A 119 -24.88 3.12 11.32
C VAL A 119 -25.47 3.17 9.94
N ILE A 120 -26.16 2.11 9.55
CA ILE A 120 -27.06 2.07 8.39
C ILE A 120 -28.45 1.70 8.91
N ASP A 121 -29.45 2.51 8.57
CA ASP A 121 -30.85 2.32 8.96
C ASP A 121 -31.71 2.22 7.70
N SER A 122 -32.21 1.02 7.42
CA SER A 122 -33.04 0.73 6.25
C SER A 122 -34.54 0.78 6.59
N ASN A 123 -35.31 1.38 5.69
CA ASN A 123 -36.77 1.37 5.78
C ASN A 123 -37.39 0.13 5.09
N ASP A 124 -36.67 -0.53 4.20
CA ASP A 124 -37.20 -1.57 3.32
C ASP A 124 -36.88 -2.99 3.77
N LEU A 125 -35.79 -3.17 4.52
CA LEU A 125 -35.45 -4.47 5.05
C LEU A 125 -36.51 -4.94 6.06
N PRO A 126 -36.81 -6.25 6.13
CA PRO A 126 -37.73 -6.80 7.11
C PRO A 126 -37.08 -6.84 8.50
N LEU A 127 -37.87 -6.64 9.56
CA LEU A 127 -37.38 -6.65 10.94
C LEU A 127 -36.84 -8.01 11.42
N ASN A 128 -37.26 -9.12 10.77
CA ASN A 128 -36.82 -10.47 11.09
C ASN A 128 -35.61 -10.93 10.24
N VAL A 129 -34.76 -10.00 9.84
CA VAL A 129 -33.59 -10.30 9.03
C VAL A 129 -32.61 -11.20 9.78
N SER A 130 -32.31 -12.37 9.23
CA SER A 130 -31.21 -13.23 9.68
C SER A 130 -29.92 -12.92 8.90
N ARG A 131 -28.76 -13.36 9.41
CA ARG A 131 -27.48 -13.21 8.71
C ARG A 131 -27.50 -13.84 7.30
N GLU A 132 -28.19 -14.94 7.13
CA GLU A 132 -28.35 -15.65 5.84
C GLU A 132 -29.15 -14.82 4.85
N LEU A 133 -30.28 -14.23 5.28
CA LEU A 133 -31.11 -13.36 4.45
C LEU A 133 -30.37 -12.08 4.01
N LEU A 134 -29.44 -11.57 4.84
CA LEU A 134 -28.63 -10.42 4.47
C LEU A 134 -27.70 -10.70 3.29
N GLN A 135 -27.16 -11.91 3.19
CA GLN A 135 -26.20 -12.24 2.12
C GLN A 135 -26.86 -12.36 0.73
N GLU A 136 -28.12 -12.71 0.67
CA GLU A 136 -28.85 -12.95 -0.59
C GLU A 136 -29.78 -11.79 -1.02
N SER A 137 -30.00 -10.81 -0.13
CA SER A 137 -30.93 -9.71 -0.40
C SER A 137 -30.40 -8.72 -1.45
N ARG A 138 -31.21 -8.39 -2.44
CA ARG A 138 -30.91 -7.34 -3.43
C ARG A 138 -30.78 -5.96 -2.78
N ASP A 139 -31.56 -5.69 -1.75
CA ASP A 139 -31.53 -4.42 -1.03
C ASP A 139 -30.22 -4.27 -0.25
N VAL A 140 -29.76 -5.34 0.39
CA VAL A 140 -28.45 -5.37 1.06
C VAL A 140 -27.31 -5.11 0.08
N LYS A 141 -27.36 -5.72 -1.10
CA LYS A 141 -26.37 -5.47 -2.14
C LYS A 141 -26.37 -4.01 -2.60
N ALA A 142 -27.56 -3.43 -2.83
CA ALA A 142 -27.70 -2.02 -3.21
C ALA A 142 -27.19 -1.07 -2.12
N ILE A 143 -27.48 -1.36 -0.84
CA ILE A 143 -26.97 -0.62 0.32
C ILE A 143 -25.44 -0.71 0.37
N ARG A 144 -24.86 -1.91 0.24
CA ARG A 144 -23.40 -2.12 0.22
C ARG A 144 -22.74 -1.32 -0.88
N GLU A 145 -23.22 -1.41 -2.11
CA GLU A 145 -22.68 -0.65 -3.25
C GLU A 145 -22.79 0.87 -3.05
N GLY A 146 -23.93 1.34 -2.54
CA GLY A 146 -24.15 2.75 -2.24
C GLY A 146 -23.25 3.27 -1.12
N SER A 147 -23.08 2.49 -0.06
CA SER A 147 -22.20 2.82 1.07
C SER A 147 -20.74 2.82 0.66
N THR A 148 -20.32 1.82 -0.13
CA THR A 148 -18.96 1.75 -0.69
C THR A 148 -18.66 2.99 -1.53
N ARG A 149 -19.53 3.33 -2.49
CA ARG A 149 -19.37 4.54 -3.31
C ARG A 149 -19.28 5.80 -2.47
N ARG A 150 -20.05 5.88 -1.39
CA ARG A 150 -20.04 7.05 -0.51
C ARG A 150 -18.76 7.18 0.29
N VAL A 151 -18.21 6.08 0.81
CA VAL A 151 -16.92 6.07 1.51
C VAL A 151 -15.80 6.46 0.55
N LEU A 152 -15.75 5.88 -0.66
CA LEU A 152 -14.76 6.24 -1.66
C LEU A 152 -14.84 7.72 -2.04
N SER A 153 -16.07 8.28 -2.22
CA SER A 153 -16.23 9.71 -2.50
C SER A 153 -15.75 10.61 -1.34
N MET A 154 -15.91 10.16 -0.11
CA MET A 154 -15.37 10.89 1.05
C MET A 154 -13.84 10.88 1.04
N LEU A 155 -13.21 9.74 0.73
CA LEU A 155 -11.75 9.62 0.61
C LEU A 155 -11.19 10.45 -0.55
N GLU A 156 -11.85 10.43 -1.71
CA GLU A 156 -11.51 11.27 -2.86
C GLU A 156 -11.58 12.76 -2.49
N GLY A 157 -12.64 13.17 -1.80
CA GLY A 157 -12.79 14.56 -1.34
C GLY A 157 -11.70 15.01 -0.35
N LEU A 158 -11.12 14.10 0.44
CA LEU A 158 -9.95 14.39 1.29
C LEU A 158 -8.65 14.43 0.47
N ALA A 159 -8.48 13.46 -0.43
CA ALA A 159 -7.25 13.29 -1.22
C ALA A 159 -7.00 14.43 -2.22
N GLU A 160 -8.06 14.96 -2.81
CA GLU A 160 -8.04 15.98 -3.87
C GLU A 160 -8.40 17.38 -3.36
N ASN A 161 -8.53 17.57 -2.03
CA ASN A 161 -8.93 18.85 -1.46
C ASN A 161 -7.87 19.93 -1.70
N GLU A 162 -8.31 21.15 -1.97
CA GLU A 162 -7.41 22.32 -2.11
C GLU A 162 -6.83 22.76 -0.77
N ASP A 163 -7.57 22.53 0.34
CA ASP A 163 -7.12 22.83 1.70
C ASP A 163 -6.04 21.82 2.15
N ALA A 164 -4.91 22.34 2.58
CA ALA A 164 -3.80 21.53 3.08
C ALA A 164 -4.18 20.70 4.32
N ALA A 165 -5.01 21.24 5.22
CA ALA A 165 -5.45 20.52 6.41
C ALA A 165 -6.31 19.28 6.08
N GLU A 166 -7.12 19.36 5.03
CA GLU A 166 -7.89 18.19 4.55
C GLU A 166 -6.99 17.17 3.87
N ARG A 167 -5.98 17.59 3.09
CA ARG A 167 -4.97 16.68 2.53
C ARG A 167 -4.14 16.01 3.63
N ASP A 168 -3.82 16.72 4.72
CA ASP A 168 -3.14 16.13 5.88
C ASP A 168 -3.98 15.06 6.56
N LYS A 169 -5.32 15.22 6.58
CA LYS A 169 -6.21 14.15 7.02
C LYS A 169 -6.11 12.92 6.12
N TYR A 170 -6.02 13.13 4.79
CA TYR A 170 -5.82 12.02 3.87
C TYR A 170 -4.47 11.33 4.11
N ALA A 171 -3.40 12.06 4.33
CA ALA A 171 -2.08 11.49 4.64
C ALA A 171 -2.12 10.65 5.93
N LYS A 172 -2.81 11.11 6.98
CA LYS A 172 -3.04 10.33 8.21
C LYS A 172 -3.86 9.08 7.94
N PHE A 173 -4.94 9.21 7.18
CA PHE A 173 -5.76 8.07 6.74
C PHE A 173 -4.89 7.04 6.02
N TRP A 174 -4.08 7.49 5.06
CA TRP A 174 -3.23 6.61 4.27
C TRP A 174 -2.21 5.87 5.13
N HIS A 175 -1.56 6.56 6.05
CA HIS A 175 -0.61 5.95 6.98
C HIS A 175 -1.24 4.80 7.78
N ASP A 176 -2.47 4.96 8.27
CA ASP A 176 -3.11 3.99 9.15
C ASP A 176 -3.90 2.90 8.39
N PHE A 177 -4.52 3.24 7.28
CA PHE A 177 -5.48 2.38 6.59
C PHE A 177 -5.10 2.05 5.14
N GLY A 178 -4.04 2.64 4.60
CA GLY A 178 -3.65 2.49 3.20
C GLY A 178 -3.42 1.04 2.80
N ASN A 179 -2.77 0.26 3.65
CA ASN A 179 -2.52 -1.16 3.40
C ASN A 179 -3.81 -1.99 3.28
N VAL A 180 -4.82 -1.65 4.09
CA VAL A 180 -6.13 -2.31 4.01
C VAL A 180 -6.89 -1.86 2.76
N LEU A 181 -6.80 -0.59 2.40
CA LEU A 181 -7.42 -0.07 1.18
C LEU A 181 -6.83 -0.71 -0.08
N LYS A 182 -5.51 -1.01 -0.11
CA LYS A 182 -4.83 -1.69 -1.22
C LYS A 182 -5.42 -3.08 -1.51
N GLU A 183 -5.99 -3.77 -0.52
CA GLU A 183 -6.65 -5.06 -0.72
C GLU A 183 -7.83 -4.96 -1.72
N GLY A 184 -8.45 -3.79 -1.81
CA GLY A 184 -9.61 -3.54 -2.67
C GLY A 184 -9.36 -3.76 -4.16
N VAL A 185 -8.12 -3.65 -4.64
CA VAL A 185 -7.78 -3.82 -6.05
C VAL A 185 -8.14 -5.21 -6.60
N GLY A 186 -8.03 -6.24 -5.77
CA GLY A 186 -8.39 -7.63 -6.14
C GLY A 186 -9.80 -8.04 -5.70
N GLU A 187 -10.49 -7.21 -4.90
CA GLU A 187 -11.80 -7.53 -4.34
C GLU A 187 -12.95 -6.76 -5.02
N ASP A 188 -12.70 -5.54 -5.50
CA ASP A 188 -13.73 -4.65 -6.05
C ASP A 188 -13.37 -4.11 -7.43
N PHE A 189 -13.58 -4.94 -8.43
CA PHE A 189 -13.34 -4.58 -9.84
C PHE A 189 -14.19 -3.40 -10.31
N THR A 190 -15.38 -3.21 -9.73
CA THR A 190 -16.29 -2.11 -10.11
C THR A 190 -15.72 -0.74 -9.72
N ASN A 191 -15.02 -0.66 -8.60
CA ASN A 191 -14.44 0.59 -8.09
C ASN A 191 -12.93 0.66 -8.28
N ARG A 192 -12.34 -0.24 -9.08
CA ARG A 192 -10.88 -0.35 -9.27
C ARG A 192 -10.22 0.96 -9.67
N ASP A 193 -10.77 1.66 -10.66
CA ASP A 193 -10.23 2.94 -11.14
C ASP A 193 -10.26 4.03 -10.07
N ARG A 194 -11.25 4.00 -9.19
CA ARG A 194 -11.35 4.91 -8.05
C ARG A 194 -10.32 4.57 -6.98
N LEU A 195 -10.19 3.28 -6.67
CA LEU A 195 -9.23 2.78 -5.68
C LEU A 195 -7.79 3.10 -6.08
N THR A 196 -7.41 2.84 -7.33
CA THR A 196 -6.05 3.06 -7.84
C THR A 196 -5.64 4.53 -7.78
N LYS A 197 -6.56 5.48 -7.97
CA LYS A 197 -6.32 6.92 -7.79
C LYS A 197 -6.07 7.31 -6.33
N LEU A 198 -6.66 6.57 -5.41
CA LEU A 198 -6.50 6.81 -3.97
C LEU A 198 -5.17 6.27 -3.42
N TYR A 199 -4.51 5.33 -4.08
CA TYR A 199 -3.27 4.75 -3.58
C TYR A 199 -2.14 5.77 -3.52
N ARG A 200 -1.27 5.59 -2.52
CA ARG A 200 -0.05 6.40 -2.35
C ARG A 200 1.15 5.47 -2.20
N PHE A 201 2.25 5.89 -2.77
CA PHE A 201 3.51 5.15 -2.80
C PHE A 201 4.65 6.08 -2.41
N ALA A 202 5.71 5.52 -1.85
CA ALA A 202 7.00 6.18 -1.80
C ALA A 202 7.61 6.15 -3.21
N SER A 203 8.49 7.12 -3.52
CA SER A 203 9.06 7.26 -4.86
C SER A 203 10.46 7.83 -4.81
N THR A 204 11.24 7.58 -5.86
CA THR A 204 12.54 8.23 -6.08
C THR A 204 12.41 9.67 -6.58
N GLY A 205 11.23 10.05 -7.10
CA GLY A 205 10.97 11.37 -7.66
C GLY A 205 10.65 12.44 -6.61
N VAL A 206 10.45 12.06 -5.34
CA VAL A 206 10.12 12.96 -4.24
C VAL A 206 11.06 12.69 -3.08
N ASP A 207 11.69 13.76 -2.57
CA ASP A 207 12.56 13.68 -1.39
C ASP A 207 11.78 14.06 -0.11
N ASP A 208 10.95 13.15 0.34
CA ASP A 208 10.08 13.31 1.51
C ASP A 208 10.40 12.32 2.65
N GLY A 209 11.65 11.85 2.69
CA GLY A 209 12.09 10.89 3.70
C GLY A 209 11.56 9.46 3.49
N GLY A 210 10.95 9.16 2.34
CA GLY A 210 10.38 7.86 2.02
C GLY A 210 8.92 7.72 2.41
N SER A 211 8.22 8.84 2.64
CA SER A 211 6.78 8.87 2.87
C SER A 211 6.02 8.36 1.64
N GLN A 212 4.88 7.72 1.87
CA GLN A 212 3.98 7.31 0.79
C GLN A 212 3.07 8.50 0.43
N SER A 213 3.57 9.40 -0.41
CA SER A 213 2.90 10.64 -0.80
C SER A 213 2.49 10.69 -2.27
N VAL A 214 3.07 9.85 -3.12
CA VAL A 214 2.89 9.87 -4.57
C VAL A 214 1.70 9.01 -4.99
N SER A 215 0.74 9.62 -5.69
CA SER A 215 -0.34 8.90 -6.37
C SER A 215 0.07 8.41 -7.76
N LEU A 216 -0.64 7.40 -8.31
CA LEU A 216 -0.43 6.99 -9.70
C LEU A 216 -0.72 8.12 -10.71
N PRO A 217 -1.80 8.93 -10.56
CA PRO A 217 -1.99 10.11 -11.40
C PRO A 217 -0.82 11.10 -11.37
N ASP A 218 -0.21 11.33 -10.19
CA ASP A 218 0.91 12.26 -10.08
C ASP A 218 2.19 11.69 -10.68
N TYR A 219 2.40 10.38 -10.56
CA TYR A 219 3.50 9.69 -11.25
C TYR A 219 3.37 9.86 -12.76
N VAL A 220 2.20 9.53 -13.34
CA VAL A 220 1.95 9.63 -14.80
C VAL A 220 2.17 11.05 -15.31
N LYS A 221 1.73 12.08 -14.58
CA LYS A 221 1.99 13.49 -14.95
C LYS A 221 3.47 13.84 -15.01
N ARG A 222 4.32 13.15 -14.24
CA ARG A 222 5.78 13.38 -14.19
C ARG A 222 6.59 12.44 -15.07
N MET A 223 5.94 11.48 -15.74
CA MET A 223 6.60 10.60 -16.69
C MET A 223 7.33 11.41 -17.78
N LYS A 224 8.49 10.92 -18.16
CA LYS A 224 9.26 11.54 -19.25
C LYS A 224 8.64 11.28 -20.60
N GLU A 225 8.87 12.18 -21.53
CA GLU A 225 8.51 11.96 -22.93
C GLU A 225 9.20 10.70 -23.46
N GLY A 226 8.40 9.76 -23.98
CA GLY A 226 8.88 8.46 -24.45
C GLY A 226 9.02 7.39 -23.38
N GLN A 227 8.62 7.67 -22.13
CA GLN A 227 8.51 6.64 -21.07
C GLN A 227 7.21 5.86 -21.28
N ASP A 228 7.32 4.55 -21.46
CA ASP A 228 6.18 3.69 -21.79
C ASP A 228 5.59 2.94 -20.57
N ALA A 229 6.30 2.92 -19.43
CA ALA A 229 5.89 2.14 -18.24
C ALA A 229 5.98 2.93 -16.93
N ILE A 230 5.21 2.50 -15.95
CA ILE A 230 5.33 2.90 -14.55
C ILE A 230 6.32 1.93 -13.89
N TYR A 231 7.49 2.43 -13.51
CA TYR A 231 8.53 1.59 -12.92
C TYR A 231 8.38 1.48 -11.40
N TYR A 232 8.64 0.28 -10.88
CA TYR A 232 8.62 0.02 -9.44
C TYR A 232 9.70 -0.96 -9.00
N VAL A 233 10.08 -0.88 -7.72
CA VAL A 233 10.89 -1.89 -7.02
C VAL A 233 10.16 -2.35 -5.77
N THR A 234 10.23 -3.66 -5.46
CA THR A 234 9.75 -4.21 -4.19
C THR A 234 10.93 -4.52 -3.27
N ALA A 235 10.83 -4.13 -2.00
CA ALA A 235 11.88 -4.38 -1.00
C ALA A 235 11.27 -4.49 0.40
N GLU A 236 12.06 -5.03 1.35
CA GLU A 236 11.62 -5.22 2.73
C GLU A 236 11.52 -3.89 3.51
N THR A 237 12.36 -2.92 3.17
CA THR A 237 12.40 -1.61 3.83
C THR A 237 12.53 -0.47 2.83
N PRO A 238 12.06 0.75 3.17
CA PRO A 238 12.27 1.93 2.33
C PRO A 238 13.75 2.24 2.06
N ALA A 239 14.62 1.98 3.02
CA ALA A 239 16.06 2.18 2.86
C ALA A 239 16.65 1.21 1.83
N THR A 240 16.29 -0.08 1.89
CA THR A 240 16.72 -1.08 0.91
C THR A 240 16.20 -0.74 -0.49
N ALA A 241 14.92 -0.37 -0.60
CA ALA A 241 14.34 0.04 -1.88
C ALA A 241 15.09 1.23 -2.49
N ARG A 242 15.33 2.30 -1.71
CA ARG A 242 15.95 3.56 -2.18
C ARG A 242 17.40 3.39 -2.59
N ASN A 243 18.13 2.46 -1.95
CA ASN A 243 19.54 2.19 -2.20
C ASN A 243 19.79 0.97 -3.12
N SER A 244 18.74 0.43 -3.71
CA SER A 244 18.88 -0.72 -4.62
C SER A 244 19.75 -0.38 -5.83
N PRO A 245 20.77 -1.21 -6.16
CA PRO A 245 21.58 -1.05 -7.37
C PRO A 245 20.73 -1.05 -8.66
N GLN A 246 19.59 -1.71 -8.63
CA GLN A 246 18.68 -1.79 -9.78
C GLN A 246 18.09 -0.42 -10.19
N LEU A 247 18.20 0.60 -9.30
CA LEU A 247 17.73 1.96 -9.56
C LEU A 247 18.78 2.84 -10.27
N GLU A 248 20.02 2.41 -10.40
CA GLU A 248 21.12 3.30 -10.82
C GLU A 248 20.89 3.93 -12.18
N ILE A 249 20.52 3.13 -13.21
CA ILE A 249 20.23 3.67 -14.55
C ILE A 249 19.04 4.60 -14.56
N PHE A 250 18.00 4.31 -13.76
CA PHE A 250 16.80 5.14 -13.64
C PHE A 250 17.14 6.49 -13.02
N LYS A 251 17.96 6.49 -11.95
CA LYS A 251 18.45 7.71 -11.31
C LYS A 251 19.33 8.52 -12.29
N LYS A 252 20.27 7.88 -12.99
CA LYS A 252 21.14 8.53 -14.00
C LYS A 252 20.30 9.21 -15.07
N LYS A 253 19.25 8.56 -15.53
CA LYS A 253 18.35 9.10 -16.56
C LYS A 253 17.23 9.97 -15.99
N GLY A 254 17.16 10.15 -14.66
CA GLY A 254 16.13 10.92 -13.96
C GLY A 254 14.73 10.37 -14.19
N ILE A 255 14.58 9.05 -14.30
CA ILE A 255 13.30 8.34 -14.38
C ILE A 255 12.84 8.02 -12.97
N GLU A 256 11.60 8.39 -12.66
CA GLU A 256 10.99 8.09 -11.37
C GLU A 256 10.68 6.60 -11.23
N VAL A 257 10.93 6.03 -10.03
CA VAL A 257 10.60 4.65 -9.69
C VAL A 257 9.83 4.63 -8.38
N LEU A 258 8.69 3.92 -8.35
CA LEU A 258 7.90 3.70 -7.14
C LEU A 258 8.61 2.70 -6.22
N LEU A 259 8.61 2.97 -4.92
CA LEU A 259 9.23 2.15 -3.88
C LEU A 259 8.12 1.43 -3.09
N LEU A 260 7.93 0.17 -3.36
CA LEU A 260 6.87 -0.66 -2.79
C LEU A 260 7.46 -1.52 -1.65
N THR A 261 7.08 -1.21 -0.42
CA THR A 261 7.66 -1.84 0.78
C THR A 261 6.63 -2.42 1.74
N ASP A 262 5.35 -2.32 1.41
CA ASP A 262 4.29 -2.93 2.19
C ASP A 262 4.09 -4.40 1.77
N ARG A 263 3.79 -5.26 2.73
CA ARG A 263 3.51 -6.68 2.43
C ARG A 263 2.35 -6.88 1.44
N VAL A 264 1.36 -5.99 1.48
CA VAL A 264 0.22 -6.01 0.58
C VAL A 264 0.57 -5.61 -0.86
N ASP A 265 1.74 -5.00 -1.09
CA ASP A 265 2.13 -4.56 -2.43
C ASP A 265 2.33 -5.74 -3.40
N GLU A 266 2.80 -6.89 -2.91
CA GLU A 266 2.87 -8.10 -3.76
C GLU A 266 1.47 -8.59 -4.18
N TYR A 267 0.48 -8.49 -3.28
CA TYR A 267 -0.92 -8.75 -3.63
C TYR A 267 -1.47 -7.71 -4.60
N LEU A 268 -1.16 -6.44 -4.39
CA LEU A 268 -1.55 -5.35 -5.29
C LEU A 268 -1.00 -5.60 -6.69
N LEU A 269 0.28 -5.92 -6.84
CA LEU A 269 0.94 -6.18 -8.12
C LEU A 269 0.41 -7.43 -8.83
N ALA A 270 -0.11 -8.41 -8.10
CA ALA A 270 -0.79 -9.57 -8.68
C ALA A 270 -2.14 -9.22 -9.33
N HIS A 271 -2.71 -8.03 -9.04
CA HIS A 271 -4.01 -7.61 -9.54
C HIS A 271 -3.98 -6.30 -10.33
N LEU A 272 -2.92 -5.51 -10.25
CA LEU A 272 -2.75 -4.24 -10.94
C LEU A 272 -1.56 -4.33 -11.91
N TYR A 273 -1.86 -4.55 -13.19
CA TYR A 273 -0.85 -4.72 -14.24
C TYR A 273 -0.56 -3.43 -15.01
N GLU A 274 -1.53 -2.53 -15.05
CA GLU A 274 -1.45 -1.26 -15.77
C GLU A 274 -2.26 -0.18 -15.07
N TYR A 275 -1.89 1.07 -15.33
CA TYR A 275 -2.66 2.25 -14.93
C TYR A 275 -2.59 3.29 -16.05
N ASP A 276 -3.75 3.81 -16.47
CA ASP A 276 -3.88 4.83 -17.53
C ASP A 276 -3.13 4.47 -18.83
N GLY A 277 -3.21 3.18 -19.24
CA GLY A 277 -2.56 2.65 -20.44
C GLY A 277 -1.05 2.40 -20.29
N HIS A 278 -0.45 2.60 -19.11
CA HIS A 278 0.95 2.34 -18.85
C HIS A 278 1.10 1.07 -18.00
N PRO A 279 1.84 0.04 -18.45
CA PRO A 279 2.10 -1.14 -17.67
C PRO A 279 2.94 -0.82 -16.43
N LEU A 280 2.68 -1.53 -15.33
CA LEU A 280 3.56 -1.51 -14.16
C LEU A 280 4.71 -2.49 -14.39
N GLN A 281 5.94 -2.00 -14.40
CA GLN A 281 7.14 -2.79 -14.69
C GLN A 281 8.13 -2.80 -13.52
N SER A 282 8.51 -4.00 -13.09
CA SER A 282 9.53 -4.16 -12.06
C SER A 282 10.92 -3.87 -12.59
N VAL A 283 11.67 -3.02 -11.89
CA VAL A 283 13.10 -2.79 -12.22
C VAL A 283 13.99 -3.95 -11.78
N ALA A 284 13.48 -4.92 -11.03
CA ALA A 284 14.17 -6.12 -10.54
C ALA A 284 13.88 -7.38 -11.38
N LYS A 285 13.11 -7.24 -12.47
CA LYS A 285 12.73 -8.37 -13.33
C LYS A 285 13.13 -8.14 -14.77
N GLY A 286 13.46 -9.22 -15.47
CA GLY A 286 13.80 -9.18 -16.88
C GLY A 286 15.00 -8.31 -17.24
N ALA A 287 15.21 -8.08 -18.50
CA ALA A 287 16.19 -7.10 -18.99
C ALA A 287 15.63 -5.67 -18.88
N VAL A 288 16.50 -4.70 -18.64
CA VAL A 288 16.08 -3.29 -18.71
C VAL A 288 15.91 -2.89 -20.16
N ASP A 289 14.67 -2.67 -20.54
CA ASP A 289 14.37 -1.99 -21.81
C ASP A 289 13.79 -0.60 -21.50
N LEU A 290 14.58 0.43 -21.75
CA LEU A 290 14.15 1.82 -21.59
C LEU A 290 13.55 2.39 -22.87
N GLY A 291 13.33 1.56 -23.91
CA GLY A 291 12.72 1.97 -25.15
C GLY A 291 13.40 3.18 -25.77
N LYS A 292 12.63 4.25 -26.00
CA LYS A 292 13.12 5.52 -26.57
C LYS A 292 14.03 6.33 -25.64
N LEU A 293 14.07 5.99 -24.34
CA LEU A 293 14.94 6.64 -23.36
C LEU A 293 16.35 6.03 -23.33
N ALA A 294 16.57 4.92 -24.04
CA ALA A 294 17.87 4.30 -24.16
C ALA A 294 18.75 5.11 -25.13
N ASP A 295 20.01 5.32 -24.73
CA ASP A 295 21.03 5.97 -25.55
C ASP A 295 21.67 4.93 -26.49
N GLU A 296 21.66 5.18 -27.79
CA GLU A 296 22.24 4.26 -28.78
C GLU A 296 23.76 4.09 -28.62
N ASP A 297 24.45 5.14 -28.19
CA ASP A 297 25.90 5.06 -27.93
C ASP A 297 26.18 4.24 -26.67
N GLU A 298 25.36 4.40 -25.61
CA GLU A 298 25.42 3.55 -24.40
C GLU A 298 25.17 2.09 -24.74
N LYS A 299 24.21 1.76 -25.63
CA LYS A 299 23.94 0.40 -26.08
C LYS A 299 25.15 -0.22 -26.80
N LYS A 300 25.76 0.51 -27.74
CA LYS A 300 26.94 0.03 -28.48
C LYS A 300 28.12 -0.22 -27.56
N HIS A 301 28.42 0.71 -26.65
CA HIS A 301 29.48 0.53 -25.65
C HIS A 301 29.22 -0.69 -24.75
N ALA A 302 27.99 -0.93 -24.35
CA ALA A 302 27.63 -2.08 -23.56
C ALA A 302 27.78 -3.41 -24.34
N GLU A 303 27.42 -3.43 -25.64
CA GLU A 303 27.61 -4.60 -26.50
C GLU A 303 29.11 -4.89 -26.72
N GLU A 304 29.94 -3.88 -26.95
CA GLU A 304 31.39 -4.03 -27.08
C GLU A 304 32.03 -4.55 -25.77
N ALA A 305 31.64 -3.96 -24.62
CA ALA A 305 32.08 -4.41 -23.30
C ALA A 305 31.65 -5.86 -22.99
N ALA A 306 30.40 -6.22 -23.33
CA ALA A 306 29.90 -7.58 -23.17
C ALA A 306 30.65 -8.59 -24.06
N ALA A 307 30.97 -8.21 -25.29
CA ALA A 307 31.77 -9.06 -26.20
C ALA A 307 33.18 -9.29 -25.67
N ALA A 308 33.84 -8.24 -25.18
CA ALA A 308 35.18 -8.33 -24.58
C ALA A 308 35.18 -9.19 -23.30
N PHE A 309 34.15 -9.07 -22.48
CA PHE A 309 33.99 -9.76 -21.18
C PHE A 309 33.49 -11.22 -21.32
N LYS A 310 33.14 -11.67 -22.51
CA LYS A 310 32.55 -13.00 -22.76
C LYS A 310 33.33 -14.16 -22.14
N PRO A 311 34.67 -14.28 -22.24
CA PRO A 311 35.42 -15.37 -21.63
C PRO A 311 35.28 -15.42 -20.08
N THR A 312 35.32 -14.26 -19.45
CA THR A 312 35.15 -14.11 -18.00
C THR A 312 33.72 -14.42 -17.56
N LEU A 313 32.74 -14.03 -18.40
CA LEU A 313 31.32 -14.33 -18.16
C LEU A 313 31.06 -15.85 -18.16
N GLU A 314 31.62 -16.60 -19.08
CA GLU A 314 31.48 -18.08 -19.12
C GLU A 314 32.13 -18.73 -17.88
N ARG A 315 33.27 -18.23 -17.41
CA ARG A 315 33.86 -18.70 -16.15
C ARG A 315 32.97 -18.38 -14.93
N LEU A 316 32.36 -17.21 -14.88
CA LEU A 316 31.40 -16.84 -13.83
C LEU A 316 30.18 -17.77 -13.81
N LYS A 317 29.61 -18.08 -14.97
CA LYS A 317 28.51 -19.06 -15.10
C LYS A 317 28.87 -20.43 -14.52
N VAL A 318 30.06 -20.92 -14.79
CA VAL A 318 30.52 -22.19 -14.24
C VAL A 318 30.71 -22.10 -12.72
N SER A 319 31.35 -21.05 -12.22
CA SER A 319 31.63 -20.85 -10.80
C SER A 319 30.35 -20.71 -9.97
N LEU A 320 29.31 -20.08 -10.54
CA LEU A 320 28.05 -19.73 -9.82
C LEU A 320 26.85 -20.64 -10.19
N LYS A 321 27.06 -21.73 -10.96
CA LYS A 321 26.00 -22.61 -11.49
C LYS A 321 24.98 -23.10 -10.47
N ASP A 322 25.40 -23.29 -9.20
CA ASP A 322 24.54 -23.78 -8.13
C ASP A 322 23.80 -22.65 -7.41
N ARG A 323 24.17 -21.40 -7.67
CA ARG A 323 23.65 -20.19 -7.01
C ARG A 323 22.83 -19.28 -7.92
N ALA A 324 23.24 -19.14 -9.17
CA ALA A 324 22.60 -18.30 -10.18
C ALA A 324 22.09 -19.13 -11.35
N LYS A 325 20.90 -18.82 -11.85
CA LYS A 325 20.32 -19.40 -13.06
C LYS A 325 21.14 -19.05 -14.30
N ASP A 326 21.62 -17.81 -14.34
CA ASP A 326 22.49 -17.28 -15.40
C ASP A 326 23.33 -16.12 -14.87
N VAL A 327 24.37 -15.73 -15.62
CA VAL A 327 25.15 -14.52 -15.39
C VAL A 327 25.21 -13.75 -16.70
N ARG A 328 24.94 -12.42 -16.64
CA ARG A 328 24.94 -11.59 -17.86
C ARG A 328 25.49 -10.19 -17.56
N VAL A 329 26.02 -9.53 -18.61
CA VAL A 329 26.39 -8.13 -18.56
C VAL A 329 25.12 -7.28 -18.65
N THR A 330 25.09 -6.16 -17.94
CA THR A 330 23.94 -5.26 -17.91
C THR A 330 24.34 -3.78 -18.07
N THR A 331 23.44 -2.99 -18.62
CA THR A 331 23.51 -1.52 -18.64
C THR A 331 22.78 -0.89 -17.46
N ARG A 332 22.13 -1.69 -16.62
CA ARG A 332 21.36 -1.24 -15.44
C ARG A 332 22.24 -0.57 -14.39
N LEU A 333 23.47 -1.06 -14.27
CA LEU A 333 24.41 -0.63 -13.24
C LEU A 333 25.33 0.50 -13.75
N VAL A 334 25.54 1.47 -12.87
CA VAL A 334 26.44 2.62 -13.12
C VAL A 334 27.62 2.58 -12.17
N ASP A 335 27.36 2.47 -10.87
CA ASP A 335 28.36 2.52 -9.81
C ASP A 335 28.57 1.14 -9.13
N SER A 336 27.57 0.29 -9.12
CA SER A 336 27.65 -1.03 -8.48
C SER A 336 28.28 -2.08 -9.40
N PRO A 337 29.02 -3.06 -8.82
CA PRO A 337 29.65 -4.13 -9.61
C PRO A 337 28.65 -5.17 -10.11
N ALA A 338 27.58 -5.44 -9.34
CA ALA A 338 26.61 -6.48 -9.66
C ALA A 338 25.27 -6.24 -8.95
N CYS A 339 24.19 -6.79 -9.49
CA CYS A 339 22.91 -6.92 -8.84
C CYS A 339 22.25 -8.27 -9.18
N LEU A 340 21.23 -8.65 -8.45
CA LEU A 340 20.41 -9.82 -8.76
C LEU A 340 19.10 -9.37 -9.42
N VAL A 341 18.66 -10.16 -10.38
CA VAL A 341 17.35 -10.00 -11.01
C VAL A 341 16.73 -11.38 -11.21
N VAL A 342 15.43 -11.42 -11.46
CA VAL A 342 14.73 -12.66 -11.83
C VAL A 342 14.13 -12.51 -13.22
N GLU A 343 13.72 -13.60 -13.85
CA GLU A 343 12.99 -13.53 -15.12
C GLU A 343 11.66 -12.81 -14.92
N GLU A 344 11.11 -12.27 -15.99
CA GLU A 344 9.87 -11.47 -15.94
C GLU A 344 8.68 -12.24 -15.32
N GLY A 345 8.56 -13.53 -15.68
CA GLY A 345 7.51 -14.41 -15.17
C GLY A 345 7.81 -15.05 -13.80
N ASP A 346 9.01 -14.90 -13.27
CA ASP A 346 9.39 -15.51 -12.00
C ASP A 346 8.89 -14.67 -10.80
N MET A 347 8.76 -15.34 -9.65
CA MET A 347 8.45 -14.72 -8.38
C MET A 347 9.55 -13.72 -7.99
N SER A 348 9.19 -12.56 -7.45
CA SER A 348 10.17 -11.60 -6.93
C SER A 348 10.97 -12.22 -5.77
N GLY A 349 12.25 -11.85 -5.65
CA GLY A 349 13.07 -12.28 -4.51
C GLY A 349 12.47 -11.84 -3.16
N HIS A 350 11.79 -10.70 -3.15
CA HIS A 350 11.07 -10.18 -1.97
C HIS A 350 9.90 -11.11 -1.59
N LEU A 351 9.02 -11.47 -2.52
CA LEU A 351 7.90 -12.38 -2.27
C LEU A 351 8.38 -13.76 -1.83
N ALA A 352 9.44 -14.31 -2.46
CA ALA A 352 10.01 -15.58 -2.06
C ALA A 352 10.50 -15.59 -0.61
N ARG A 353 11.15 -14.49 -0.17
CA ARG A 353 11.56 -14.31 1.23
C ARG A 353 10.37 -14.20 2.19
N MET A 354 9.34 -13.44 1.82
CA MET A 354 8.12 -13.32 2.63
C MET A 354 7.43 -14.67 2.85
N LEU A 355 7.29 -15.47 1.81
CA LEU A 355 6.68 -16.81 1.91
C LEU A 355 7.51 -17.74 2.79
N LYS A 356 8.83 -17.70 2.66
CA LYS A 356 9.75 -18.48 3.52
C LYS A 356 9.63 -18.07 4.99
N GLN A 357 9.56 -16.77 5.28
CA GLN A 357 9.37 -16.26 6.64
C GLN A 357 7.99 -16.66 7.23
N ALA A 358 6.97 -16.76 6.38
CA ALA A 358 5.64 -17.24 6.77
C ALA A 358 5.54 -18.77 6.92
N GLY A 359 6.66 -19.51 6.75
CA GLY A 359 6.67 -20.99 6.81
C GLY A 359 5.98 -21.66 5.62
N GLN A 360 5.72 -20.91 4.55
CA GLN A 360 5.14 -21.45 3.31
C GLN A 360 6.26 -21.89 2.36
N GLY A 361 6.05 -23.01 1.69
CA GLY A 361 6.97 -23.48 0.65
C GLY A 361 6.93 -22.52 -0.55
N ALA A 362 8.02 -21.80 -0.78
CA ALA A 362 8.21 -21.05 -2.01
C ALA A 362 9.03 -21.90 -3.01
N PRO A 363 8.73 -21.83 -4.32
CA PRO A 363 9.62 -22.40 -5.32
C PRO A 363 11.02 -21.82 -5.15
N ALA A 364 12.04 -22.64 -5.27
CA ALA A 364 13.42 -22.17 -5.29
C ALA A 364 13.64 -21.39 -6.60
N VAL A 365 13.58 -20.08 -6.54
CA VAL A 365 13.90 -19.21 -7.67
C VAL A 365 15.40 -18.91 -7.60
N GLN A 366 16.15 -19.39 -8.58
CA GLN A 366 17.54 -19.00 -8.74
C GLN A 366 17.59 -17.67 -9.48
N PRO A 367 18.22 -16.63 -8.89
CA PRO A 367 18.33 -15.34 -9.54
C PRO A 367 19.34 -15.35 -10.69
N ILE A 368 19.29 -14.35 -11.52
CA ILE A 368 20.30 -14.04 -12.52
C ILE A 368 21.24 -13.00 -11.92
N LEU A 369 22.55 -13.23 -12.00
CA LEU A 369 23.54 -12.23 -11.63
C LEU A 369 23.79 -11.30 -12.83
N GLU A 370 23.45 -10.03 -12.69
CA GLU A 370 23.84 -8.99 -13.65
C GLU A 370 25.11 -8.31 -13.17
N VAL A 371 26.09 -8.17 -14.07
CA VAL A 371 27.39 -7.57 -13.77
C VAL A 371 27.67 -6.36 -14.63
N ASN A 372 28.30 -5.35 -14.04
CA ASN A 372 28.83 -4.18 -14.73
C ASN A 372 30.26 -4.48 -15.21
N ALA A 373 30.42 -4.80 -16.50
CA ALA A 373 31.71 -5.17 -17.08
C ALA A 373 32.78 -4.04 -16.94
N GLU A 374 32.36 -2.78 -16.83
CA GLU A 374 33.24 -1.63 -16.67
C GLU A 374 33.71 -1.41 -15.23
N HIS A 375 33.06 -2.02 -14.25
CA HIS A 375 33.39 -1.81 -12.84
C HIS A 375 34.77 -2.42 -12.48
N PRO A 376 35.65 -1.69 -11.76
CA PRO A 376 37.01 -2.17 -11.44
C PRO A 376 37.07 -3.53 -10.75
N LEU A 377 36.10 -3.80 -9.85
CA LEU A 377 36.02 -5.08 -9.14
C LEU A 377 35.68 -6.25 -10.10
N VAL A 378 34.88 -5.99 -11.12
CA VAL A 378 34.51 -6.99 -12.14
C VAL A 378 35.67 -7.21 -13.11
N LYS A 379 36.37 -6.15 -13.55
CA LYS A 379 37.60 -6.26 -14.36
C LYS A 379 38.70 -7.04 -13.65
N ARG A 380 38.78 -6.96 -12.31
CA ARG A 380 39.77 -7.74 -11.53
C ARG A 380 39.57 -9.25 -11.64
N LEU A 381 38.38 -9.75 -12.03
CA LEU A 381 38.15 -11.18 -12.29
C LEU A 381 39.03 -11.73 -13.40
N GLU A 382 39.35 -10.93 -14.42
CA GLU A 382 40.14 -11.40 -15.58
C GLU A 382 41.53 -11.88 -15.19
N THR A 383 42.14 -11.23 -14.19
CA THR A 383 43.52 -11.45 -13.77
C THR A 383 43.65 -12.11 -12.41
N SER A 384 42.52 -12.32 -11.70
CA SER A 384 42.56 -12.85 -10.34
C SER A 384 42.88 -14.34 -10.30
N GLU A 385 43.89 -14.73 -9.53
CA GLU A 385 44.16 -16.13 -9.19
C GLU A 385 43.08 -16.72 -8.26
N ARG A 386 42.36 -15.87 -7.54
CA ARG A 386 41.25 -16.22 -6.63
C ARG A 386 39.88 -15.94 -7.26
N PHE A 387 39.71 -16.41 -8.49
CA PHE A 387 38.52 -16.14 -9.28
C PHE A 387 37.22 -16.57 -8.58
N ASP A 388 37.19 -17.79 -8.06
CA ASP A 388 35.96 -18.35 -7.44
C ASP A 388 35.58 -17.63 -6.15
N ASP A 389 36.58 -17.20 -5.35
CA ASP A 389 36.31 -16.39 -4.16
C ASP A 389 35.71 -15.02 -4.55
N LEU A 390 36.26 -14.38 -5.58
CA LEU A 390 35.78 -13.09 -6.05
C LEU A 390 34.39 -13.20 -6.68
N ALA A 391 34.14 -14.25 -7.46
CA ALA A 391 32.82 -14.55 -8.02
C ALA A 391 31.76 -14.77 -6.92
N ALA A 392 32.12 -15.55 -5.88
CA ALA A 392 31.24 -15.77 -4.73
C ALA A 392 30.96 -14.45 -3.97
N ILE A 393 31.96 -13.60 -3.76
CA ILE A 393 31.80 -12.29 -3.11
C ILE A 393 30.87 -11.38 -3.92
N LEU A 394 31.03 -11.29 -5.25
CA LEU A 394 30.16 -10.48 -6.09
C LEU A 394 28.69 -10.89 -5.97
N PHE A 395 28.43 -12.19 -5.99
CA PHE A 395 27.08 -12.73 -5.83
C PHE A 395 26.52 -12.42 -4.42
N GLU A 396 27.31 -12.65 -3.39
CA GLU A 396 26.91 -12.44 -2.00
C GLU A 396 26.70 -10.95 -1.68
N GLN A 397 27.52 -10.05 -2.25
CA GLN A 397 27.32 -8.60 -2.13
C GLN A 397 26.03 -8.14 -2.82
N ALA A 398 25.75 -8.66 -4.02
CA ALA A 398 24.50 -8.37 -4.72
C ALA A 398 23.28 -8.85 -3.90
N MET A 399 23.36 -10.03 -3.29
CA MET A 399 22.32 -10.56 -2.40
C MET A 399 22.12 -9.66 -1.18
N LEU A 400 23.18 -9.21 -0.52
CA LEU A 400 23.11 -8.31 0.63
C LEU A 400 22.53 -6.95 0.26
N ALA A 401 22.87 -6.41 -0.92
CA ALA A 401 22.36 -5.13 -1.41
C ALA A 401 20.82 -5.16 -1.63
N GLU A 402 20.26 -6.33 -1.89
CA GLU A 402 18.82 -6.53 -2.02
C GLU A 402 18.11 -6.88 -0.69
N GLY A 403 18.83 -6.82 0.44
CA GLY A 403 18.30 -7.20 1.75
C GLY A 403 18.21 -8.71 1.97
N GLY A 404 18.88 -9.52 1.13
CA GLY A 404 18.97 -10.96 1.31
C GLY A 404 19.90 -11.36 2.47
N GLN A 405 19.77 -12.59 2.94
CA GLN A 405 20.62 -13.14 3.99
C GLN A 405 21.58 -14.16 3.38
N LEU A 406 22.84 -14.13 3.82
CA LEU A 406 23.83 -15.10 3.42
C LEU A 406 23.62 -16.42 4.15
N GLU A 407 23.80 -17.55 3.44
CA GLU A 407 23.75 -18.88 4.06
C GLU A 407 24.91 -19.11 5.05
N ASP A 408 26.11 -18.65 4.69
CA ASP A 408 27.31 -18.69 5.56
C ASP A 408 27.99 -17.31 5.61
N PRO A 409 27.54 -16.38 6.51
CA PRO A 409 28.18 -15.09 6.69
C PRO A 409 29.64 -15.17 7.10
N ALA A 410 30.03 -16.23 7.83
CA ALA A 410 31.42 -16.40 8.28
C ALA A 410 32.35 -16.75 7.10
N ALA A 411 31.89 -17.57 6.15
CA ALA A 411 32.64 -17.84 4.94
C ALA A 411 32.81 -16.61 4.07
N TYR A 412 31.77 -15.78 3.95
CA TYR A 412 31.85 -14.48 3.25
C TYR A 412 32.93 -13.58 3.87
N VAL A 413 32.90 -13.39 5.19
CA VAL A 413 33.92 -12.55 5.90
C VAL A 413 35.33 -13.11 5.69
N ARG A 414 35.53 -14.44 5.76
CA ARG A 414 36.85 -15.04 5.50
C ARG A 414 37.34 -14.76 4.08
N ARG A 415 36.46 -14.89 3.06
CA ARG A 415 36.81 -14.60 1.65
C ARG A 415 37.19 -13.13 1.46
N VAL A 416 36.39 -12.21 2.01
CA VAL A 416 36.68 -10.78 1.94
C VAL A 416 38.03 -10.44 2.59
N ASN A 417 38.26 -10.93 3.80
CA ASN A 417 39.53 -10.69 4.50
C ASN A 417 40.74 -11.22 3.73
N ALA A 418 40.58 -12.39 3.12
CA ALA A 418 41.65 -13.01 2.34
C ALA A 418 41.94 -12.27 1.03
N LEU A 419 40.97 -11.56 0.43
CA LEU A 419 41.18 -10.68 -0.72
C LEU A 419 41.77 -9.32 -0.35
N LEU A 420 41.47 -8.80 0.85
CA LEU A 420 42.01 -7.52 1.35
C LEU A 420 43.48 -7.65 1.77
N LEU A 421 43.95 -8.85 2.11
CA LEU A 421 45.31 -9.12 2.54
C LEU A 421 46.22 -9.58 1.39
N ALA A 422 45.68 -9.85 0.20
CA ALA A 422 46.38 -10.23 -1.02
C ALA A 422 46.68 -9.01 -1.89
#